data_10a9e17ae806df02dd11e0f92f657add
#
_entry.id   10a9e17ae806df02dd11e0f92f657add
#
_cell.length_a   1.000
_cell.length_b   1.000
_cell.length_c   1.000
_cell.angle_alpha   90.00
_cell.angle_beta   90.00
_cell.angle_gamma   90.00
#
_symmetry.space_group_name_H-M   'P 1'
#
loop_
_entity.id
_entity.type
_entity.pdbx_description
1 polymer ?
#
loop_
_entity_poly.entity_id
_entity_poly.type
_entity_poly.pdbx_seq_one_letter_code
_entity_poly.pdbx_strand_id
1 'polypeptide(L)'
;MIEALFENTHYINLEHRIDRLVHVKQELAKINVVGTRFNAIKLANGAVGCSMSHLKCLELAKQNGSPYVFVCEDDIQFLDPALFLKNLGSFCETIKSNWDVLIISGNICPPFQPVGDFCVKLINCQTTTGYIVQQHYYDTLIANYREGITKLLADPTNKREYAIDMYWKHLQSKDRWYMIVPPTVVQMEGFSDVEGRETNYKYLMTDMNKEWLFRNNMVIDRPQPQVTPLQNSIYSFKPPMQNLQQNQIQQGFSLGIKHRNQFDLVNGKMNMTMTNK
;
A
#
# COMPACT_ATOMS: atom_id res chain seq x y z
N MET A 1 3.09 2.22 -26.43
CA MET A 1 3.62 1.10 -25.57
C MET A 1 3.48 1.41 -24.08
N ILE A 2 3.89 2.60 -23.61
CA ILE A 2 3.72 3.01 -22.20
C ILE A 2 2.24 3.08 -21.83
N GLU A 3 1.39 3.63 -22.70
CA GLU A 3 -0.05 3.77 -22.50
C GLU A 3 -0.71 2.43 -22.17
N ALA A 4 -0.32 1.37 -22.88
CA ALA A 4 -0.87 0.03 -22.66
C ALA A 4 -0.64 -0.51 -21.24
N LEU A 5 0.43 -0.08 -20.57
CA LEU A 5 0.71 -0.48 -19.18
C LEU A 5 -0.31 0.08 -18.19
N PHE A 6 -0.98 1.18 -18.55
CA PHE A 6 -1.91 1.92 -17.70
C PHE A 6 -3.38 1.81 -18.11
N GLU A 7 -3.71 1.13 -19.22
CA GLU A 7 -5.10 0.96 -19.68
C GLU A 7 -6.00 0.33 -18.62
N ASN A 8 -5.48 -0.62 -17.86
CA ASN A 8 -6.18 -1.23 -16.74
C ASN A 8 -5.52 -0.81 -15.42
N THR A 9 -5.88 0.38 -14.95
CA THR A 9 -5.38 0.96 -13.69
C THR A 9 -6.44 0.88 -12.62
N HIS A 10 -6.10 0.29 -11.47
CA HIS A 10 -6.91 0.30 -10.26
C HIS A 10 -6.18 1.05 -9.15
N TYR A 11 -6.86 2.06 -8.55
CA TYR A 11 -6.38 2.67 -7.32
C TYR A 11 -7.26 2.25 -6.13
N ILE A 12 -6.62 1.76 -5.08
CA ILE A 12 -7.27 1.25 -3.87
C ILE A 12 -7.48 2.42 -2.92
N ASN A 13 -8.75 2.69 -2.54
CA ASN A 13 -9.09 3.81 -1.68
C ASN A 13 -10.24 3.44 -0.73
N LEU A 14 -10.08 3.74 0.56
CA LEU A 14 -11.14 3.59 1.56
C LEU A 14 -12.26 4.61 1.32
N GLU A 15 -13.50 4.20 1.49
CA GLU A 15 -14.68 5.01 1.17
C GLU A 15 -14.70 6.36 1.88
N HIS A 16 -14.27 6.40 3.12
CA HIS A 16 -14.27 7.63 3.94
C HIS A 16 -13.05 8.54 3.66
N ARG A 17 -12.02 8.07 2.93
CA ARG A 17 -10.82 8.85 2.62
C ARG A 17 -11.00 9.65 1.33
N ILE A 18 -11.92 10.62 1.38
CA ILE A 18 -12.19 11.52 0.25
C ILE A 18 -10.97 12.41 -0.05
N ASP A 19 -10.21 12.80 0.96
CA ASP A 19 -8.94 13.51 0.84
C ASP A 19 -7.97 12.76 -0.07
N ARG A 20 -7.75 11.46 0.19
CA ARG A 20 -6.88 10.60 -0.62
C ARG A 20 -7.47 10.28 -1.99
N LEU A 21 -8.79 10.19 -2.12
CA LEU A 21 -9.44 10.03 -3.41
C LEU A 21 -9.15 11.20 -4.36
N VAL A 22 -9.17 12.42 -3.85
CA VAL A 22 -8.81 13.62 -4.63
C VAL A 22 -7.34 13.59 -4.98
N HIS A 23 -6.47 13.28 -4.00
CA HIS A 23 -5.02 13.18 -4.17
C HIS A 23 -4.64 12.19 -5.27
N VAL A 24 -5.06 10.93 -5.19
CA VAL A 24 -4.65 9.90 -6.16
C VAL A 24 -5.07 10.24 -7.59
N LYS A 25 -6.24 10.84 -7.77
CA LYS A 25 -6.69 11.30 -9.10
C LYS A 25 -5.78 12.40 -9.66
N GLN A 26 -5.35 13.33 -8.81
CA GLN A 26 -4.42 14.39 -9.21
C GLN A 26 -3.03 13.81 -9.54
N GLU A 27 -2.56 12.86 -8.76
CA GLU A 27 -1.28 12.20 -9.00
C GLU A 27 -1.27 11.40 -10.31
N LEU A 28 -2.30 10.58 -10.55
CA LEU A 28 -2.42 9.82 -11.79
C LEU A 28 -2.55 10.73 -13.03
N ALA A 29 -3.22 11.89 -12.89
CA ALA A 29 -3.33 12.86 -13.97
C ALA A 29 -1.98 13.45 -14.40
N LYS A 30 -0.96 13.51 -13.52
CA LYS A 30 0.40 13.98 -13.86
C LYS A 30 1.10 13.11 -14.89
N ILE A 31 0.68 11.84 -15.00
CA ILE A 31 1.19 10.87 -15.98
C ILE A 31 0.13 10.51 -17.05
N ASN A 32 -0.91 11.33 -17.19
CA ASN A 32 -2.03 11.12 -18.12
C ASN A 32 -2.78 9.80 -17.94
N VAL A 33 -2.88 9.31 -16.71
CA VAL A 33 -3.60 8.07 -16.38
C VAL A 33 -4.95 8.39 -15.74
N VAL A 34 -6.00 7.72 -16.21
CA VAL A 34 -7.32 7.72 -15.57
C VAL A 34 -7.56 6.32 -15.02
N GLY A 35 -7.47 6.19 -13.69
CA GLY A 35 -7.68 4.90 -13.03
C GLY A 35 -9.13 4.67 -12.61
N THR A 36 -9.47 3.40 -12.40
CA THR A 36 -10.73 2.95 -11.81
C THR A 36 -10.55 2.78 -10.30
N ARG A 37 -11.47 3.38 -9.52
CA ARG A 37 -11.46 3.21 -8.06
C ARG A 37 -11.82 1.77 -7.69
N PHE A 38 -10.97 1.13 -6.92
CA PHE A 38 -11.30 -0.06 -6.16
C PHE A 38 -11.66 0.35 -4.72
N ASN A 39 -12.89 0.07 -4.28
CA ASN A 39 -13.30 0.37 -2.90
C ASN A 39 -12.59 -0.59 -1.95
N ALA A 40 -11.65 -0.05 -1.16
CA ALA A 40 -10.77 -0.84 -0.31
C ALA A 40 -11.57 -1.69 0.70
N ILE A 41 -11.12 -2.91 0.92
CA ILE A 41 -11.71 -3.82 1.91
C ILE A 41 -11.26 -3.40 3.30
N LYS A 42 -12.19 -2.83 4.08
CA LYS A 42 -11.93 -2.41 5.46
C LYS A 42 -12.16 -3.57 6.42
N LEU A 43 -11.10 -3.99 7.11
CA LEU A 43 -11.14 -5.01 8.16
C LEU A 43 -10.50 -4.48 9.45
N ALA A 44 -10.81 -5.10 10.59
CA ALA A 44 -10.18 -4.78 11.86
C ALA A 44 -8.65 -4.97 11.81
N ASN A 45 -8.17 -6.00 11.10
CA ASN A 45 -6.77 -6.11 10.72
C ASN A 45 -6.55 -5.43 9.36
N GLY A 46 -6.03 -4.19 9.38
CA GLY A 46 -5.79 -3.40 8.17
C GLY A 46 -4.86 -4.09 7.17
N ALA A 47 -3.86 -4.85 7.63
CA ALA A 47 -2.94 -5.57 6.74
C ALA A 47 -3.65 -6.68 5.94
N VAL A 48 -4.63 -7.37 6.56
CA VAL A 48 -5.48 -8.34 5.85
C VAL A 48 -6.36 -7.63 4.84
N GLY A 49 -7.01 -6.52 5.24
CA GLY A 49 -7.86 -5.72 4.33
C GLY A 49 -7.08 -5.18 3.13
N CYS A 50 -5.87 -4.66 3.34
CA CYS A 50 -4.95 -4.24 2.30
C CYS A 50 -4.63 -5.40 1.36
N SER A 51 -4.13 -6.53 1.88
CA SER A 51 -3.78 -7.70 1.08
C SER A 51 -4.96 -8.23 0.25
N MET A 52 -6.16 -8.27 0.83
CA MET A 52 -7.39 -8.69 0.12
C MET A 52 -7.78 -7.70 -0.98
N SER A 53 -7.58 -6.41 -0.78
CA SER A 53 -7.88 -5.39 -1.80
C SER A 53 -6.98 -5.55 -3.01
N HIS A 54 -5.68 -5.71 -2.81
CA HIS A 54 -4.71 -5.98 -3.88
C HIS A 54 -5.00 -7.29 -4.61
N LEU A 55 -5.31 -8.37 -3.87
CA LEU A 55 -5.72 -9.65 -4.45
C LEU A 55 -6.91 -9.48 -5.38
N LYS A 56 -7.93 -8.74 -4.96
CA LYS A 56 -9.13 -8.51 -5.77
C LYS A 56 -8.85 -7.72 -7.04
N CYS A 57 -7.96 -6.73 -7.02
CA CYS A 57 -7.53 -6.02 -8.22
C CYS A 57 -6.90 -6.97 -9.25
N LEU A 58 -6.05 -7.90 -8.81
CA LEU A 58 -5.45 -8.91 -9.69
C LEU A 58 -6.48 -9.91 -10.22
N GLU A 59 -7.42 -10.36 -9.38
CA GLU A 59 -8.50 -11.27 -9.80
C GLU A 59 -9.39 -10.62 -10.87
N LEU A 60 -9.72 -9.33 -10.72
CA LEU A 60 -10.47 -8.57 -11.73
C LEU A 60 -9.68 -8.44 -13.04
N ALA A 61 -8.39 -8.10 -12.98
CA ALA A 61 -7.55 -8.00 -14.16
C ALA A 61 -7.47 -9.34 -14.91
N LYS A 62 -7.31 -10.44 -14.18
CA LYS A 62 -7.32 -11.79 -14.75
C LYS A 62 -8.66 -12.13 -15.40
N GLN A 63 -9.78 -11.84 -14.72
CA GLN A 63 -11.12 -12.10 -15.23
C GLN A 63 -11.40 -11.33 -16.53
N ASN A 64 -10.90 -10.09 -16.61
CA ASN A 64 -11.06 -9.24 -17.78
C ASN A 64 -10.07 -9.56 -18.91
N GLY A 65 -9.13 -10.51 -18.72
CA GLY A 65 -8.11 -10.86 -19.70
C GLY A 65 -7.13 -9.73 -20.00
N SER A 66 -6.95 -8.78 -19.07
CA SER A 66 -6.09 -7.60 -19.27
C SER A 66 -4.64 -8.01 -19.46
N PRO A 67 -3.91 -7.50 -20.47
CA PRO A 67 -2.51 -7.85 -20.69
C PRO A 67 -1.59 -7.35 -19.57
N TYR A 68 -1.97 -6.23 -18.95
CA TYR A 68 -1.30 -5.63 -17.79
C TYR A 68 -2.34 -5.15 -16.80
N VAL A 69 -1.95 -5.03 -15.53
CA VAL A 69 -2.67 -4.26 -14.54
C VAL A 69 -1.72 -3.38 -13.75
N PHE A 70 -2.03 -2.11 -13.66
CA PHE A 70 -1.39 -1.19 -12.72
C PHE A 70 -2.28 -1.10 -11.47
N VAL A 71 -1.73 -1.49 -10.33
CA VAL A 71 -2.38 -1.34 -9.03
C VAL A 71 -1.60 -0.34 -8.20
N CYS A 72 -2.28 0.66 -7.66
CA CYS A 72 -1.68 1.61 -6.73
C CYS A 72 -2.58 1.89 -5.52
N GLU A 73 -1.97 2.36 -4.45
CA GLU A 73 -2.65 2.87 -3.26
C GLU A 73 -2.99 4.35 -3.45
N ASP A 74 -3.91 4.85 -2.65
CA ASP A 74 -4.43 6.21 -2.75
C ASP A 74 -3.47 7.29 -2.21
N ASP A 75 -2.31 6.88 -1.71
CA ASP A 75 -1.21 7.75 -1.25
C ASP A 75 0.02 7.75 -2.18
N ILE A 76 -0.08 7.18 -3.38
CA ILE A 76 0.97 7.31 -4.39
C ILE A 76 1.23 8.78 -4.71
N GLN A 77 2.52 9.17 -4.79
CA GLN A 77 2.94 10.54 -5.09
C GLN A 77 4.09 10.55 -6.10
N PHE A 78 3.89 11.23 -7.24
CA PHE A 78 4.91 11.43 -8.26
C PHE A 78 5.72 12.69 -7.96
N LEU A 79 6.97 12.53 -7.55
CA LEU A 79 7.91 13.64 -7.26
C LEU A 79 8.44 14.26 -8.55
N ASP A 80 8.74 13.42 -9.55
CA ASP A 80 9.20 13.82 -10.89
C ASP A 80 8.53 12.95 -11.95
N PRO A 81 7.31 13.31 -12.40
CA PRO A 81 6.58 12.55 -13.41
C PRO A 81 7.30 12.45 -14.75
N ALA A 82 8.04 13.50 -15.14
CA ALA A 82 8.72 13.53 -16.42
C ALA A 82 9.90 12.54 -16.45
N LEU A 83 10.73 12.53 -15.41
CA LEU A 83 11.82 11.58 -15.26
C LEU A 83 11.30 10.16 -15.13
N PHE A 84 10.21 9.95 -14.37
CA PHE A 84 9.55 8.65 -14.26
C PHE A 84 9.15 8.11 -15.63
N LEU A 85 8.43 8.88 -16.44
CA LEU A 85 7.96 8.46 -17.77
C LEU A 85 9.13 8.23 -18.74
N LYS A 86 10.18 9.04 -18.68
CA LYS A 86 11.41 8.84 -19.47
C LYS A 86 12.03 7.48 -19.15
N ASN A 87 12.22 7.17 -17.86
CA ASN A 87 12.88 5.95 -17.43
C ASN A 87 11.99 4.70 -17.66
N LEU A 88 10.67 4.85 -17.53
CA LEU A 88 9.71 3.82 -17.93
C LEU A 88 9.79 3.51 -19.43
N GLY A 89 9.97 4.54 -20.28
CA GLY A 89 10.22 4.37 -21.71
C GLY A 89 11.48 3.55 -21.96
N SER A 90 12.61 3.92 -21.35
CA SER A 90 13.87 3.19 -21.45
C SER A 90 13.76 1.74 -20.96
N PHE A 91 12.99 1.51 -19.90
CA PHE A 91 12.67 0.15 -19.41
C PHE A 91 11.91 -0.65 -20.47
N CYS A 92 10.84 -0.10 -21.05
CA CYS A 92 10.03 -0.77 -22.06
C CYS A 92 10.85 -1.12 -23.32
N GLU A 93 11.74 -0.24 -23.75
CA GLU A 93 12.59 -0.43 -24.92
C GLU A 93 13.67 -1.49 -24.69
N THR A 94 14.25 -1.51 -23.47
CA THR A 94 15.39 -2.37 -23.13
C THR A 94 14.94 -3.77 -22.69
N ILE A 95 14.02 -3.84 -21.75
CA ILE A 95 13.57 -5.11 -21.14
C ILE A 95 12.49 -5.78 -22.00
N LYS A 96 11.74 -4.97 -22.77
CA LYS A 96 10.63 -5.43 -23.65
C LYS A 96 9.59 -6.21 -22.84
N SER A 97 9.34 -7.48 -23.16
CA SER A 97 8.38 -8.34 -22.45
C SER A 97 9.04 -9.26 -21.41
N ASN A 98 10.35 -9.12 -21.18
CA ASN A 98 11.10 -10.04 -20.30
C ASN A 98 11.06 -9.62 -18.82
N TRP A 99 9.87 -9.41 -18.30
CA TRP A 99 9.61 -9.08 -16.88
C TRP A 99 8.28 -9.69 -16.42
N ASP A 100 8.07 -9.76 -15.12
CA ASP A 100 6.85 -10.31 -14.51
C ASP A 100 6.11 -9.22 -13.72
N VAL A 101 6.84 -8.47 -12.91
CA VAL A 101 6.31 -7.36 -12.10
C VAL A 101 7.26 -6.17 -12.20
N LEU A 102 6.69 -4.99 -12.38
CA LEU A 102 7.40 -3.72 -12.33
C LEU A 102 6.90 -2.90 -11.15
N ILE A 103 7.75 -2.69 -10.15
CA ILE A 103 7.49 -1.80 -9.02
C ILE A 103 7.69 -0.36 -9.49
N ILE A 104 6.66 0.45 -9.32
CA ILE A 104 6.66 1.87 -9.64
C ILE A 104 7.13 2.68 -8.43
N SER A 105 6.69 2.27 -7.25
CA SER A 105 7.01 2.91 -5.99
C SER A 105 7.20 1.85 -4.92
N GLY A 106 8.40 1.79 -4.34
CA GLY A 106 8.75 0.76 -3.35
C GLY A 106 9.91 1.14 -2.45
N ASN A 107 9.98 0.50 -1.31
CA ASN A 107 11.10 0.61 -0.38
C ASN A 107 12.10 -0.51 -0.66
N ILE A 108 13.05 -0.23 -1.56
CA ILE A 108 14.10 -1.17 -1.98
C ILE A 108 15.19 -1.29 -0.89
N CYS A 109 15.67 -2.51 -0.66
CA CYS A 109 16.83 -2.80 0.18
C CYS A 109 17.89 -3.55 -0.64
N PRO A 110 19.17 -3.22 -0.48
CA PRO A 110 20.25 -4.00 -1.08
C PRO A 110 20.24 -5.46 -0.59
N PRO A 111 20.74 -6.42 -1.42
CA PRO A 111 21.30 -6.21 -2.74
C PRO A 111 20.21 -6.08 -3.83
N PHE A 112 20.55 -5.38 -4.91
CA PHE A 112 19.79 -5.32 -6.16
C PHE A 112 20.76 -5.27 -7.35
N GLN A 113 20.29 -5.57 -8.57
CA GLN A 113 21.14 -5.58 -9.77
C GLN A 113 20.77 -4.41 -10.68
N PRO A 114 21.65 -3.42 -10.86
CA PRO A 114 21.43 -2.34 -11.82
C PRO A 114 21.31 -2.86 -13.26
N VAL A 115 20.33 -2.31 -14.00
CA VAL A 115 20.15 -2.54 -15.44
C VAL A 115 20.08 -1.16 -16.10
N GLY A 116 21.25 -0.56 -16.30
CA GLY A 116 21.35 0.83 -16.70
C GLY A 116 21.06 1.81 -15.57
N ASP A 117 20.76 3.06 -15.93
CA ASP A 117 20.46 4.16 -15.01
C ASP A 117 18.95 4.37 -14.78
N PHE A 118 18.13 3.57 -15.44
CA PHE A 118 16.66 3.72 -15.46
C PHE A 118 15.92 2.64 -14.69
N CYS A 119 16.51 1.46 -14.43
CA CYS A 119 15.88 0.42 -13.61
C CYS A 119 16.89 -0.50 -12.93
N VAL A 120 16.41 -1.23 -11.93
CA VAL A 120 17.14 -2.28 -11.24
C VAL A 120 16.31 -3.56 -11.20
N LYS A 121 16.97 -4.74 -11.27
CA LYS A 121 16.34 -6.02 -10.94
C LYS A 121 16.30 -6.18 -9.42
N LEU A 122 15.12 -6.52 -8.90
CA LEU A 122 14.83 -6.60 -7.47
C LEU A 122 15.20 -7.95 -6.88
N ILE A 123 15.60 -7.92 -5.61
CA ILE A 123 15.77 -9.08 -4.73
C ILE A 123 14.99 -8.88 -3.43
N ASN A 124 14.94 -7.64 -2.94
CA ASN A 124 14.29 -7.29 -1.69
C ASN A 124 13.70 -5.87 -1.76
N CYS A 125 12.42 -5.80 -2.08
CA CYS A 125 11.65 -4.56 -2.08
C CYS A 125 10.31 -4.79 -1.39
N GLN A 126 9.91 -3.84 -0.56
CA GLN A 126 8.61 -3.84 0.12
C GLN A 126 7.83 -2.59 -0.24
N THR A 127 6.60 -2.50 0.25
CA THR A 127 5.62 -1.44 -0.02
C THR A 127 4.85 -1.67 -1.31
N THR A 128 3.54 -1.59 -1.22
CA THR A 128 2.59 -1.85 -2.32
C THR A 128 2.03 -0.57 -2.94
N THR A 129 2.68 0.57 -2.70
CA THR A 129 2.21 1.90 -3.14
C THR A 129 1.89 1.96 -4.64
N GLY A 130 2.66 1.25 -5.49
CA GLY A 130 2.35 1.17 -6.92
C GLY A 130 3.19 0.12 -7.65
N TYR A 131 2.52 -0.75 -8.43
CA TYR A 131 3.20 -1.78 -9.23
C TYR A 131 2.36 -2.21 -10.43
N ILE A 132 3.03 -2.69 -11.49
CA ILE A 132 2.42 -3.24 -12.69
C ILE A 132 2.72 -4.73 -12.79
N VAL A 133 1.71 -5.53 -13.16
CA VAL A 133 1.84 -6.99 -13.34
C VAL A 133 1.46 -7.37 -14.75
N GLN A 134 2.22 -8.25 -15.38
CA GLN A 134 1.88 -8.86 -16.67
C GLN A 134 0.88 -10.01 -16.51
N GLN A 135 0.02 -10.19 -17.51
CA GLN A 135 -1.04 -11.19 -17.51
C GLN A 135 -0.54 -12.62 -17.19
N HIS A 136 0.60 -13.02 -17.77
CA HIS A 136 1.14 -14.36 -17.54
C HIS A 136 1.55 -14.64 -16.10
N TYR A 137 1.73 -13.58 -15.28
CA TYR A 137 2.16 -13.70 -13.90
C TYR A 137 1.02 -13.59 -12.89
N TYR A 138 -0.22 -13.31 -13.32
CA TYR A 138 -1.36 -13.15 -12.42
C TYR A 138 -1.57 -14.35 -11.51
N ASP A 139 -1.53 -15.57 -12.05
CA ASP A 139 -1.77 -16.78 -11.26
C ASP A 139 -0.73 -16.98 -10.16
N THR A 140 0.53 -16.73 -10.46
CA THR A 140 1.62 -16.81 -9.50
C THR A 140 1.42 -15.81 -8.35
N LEU A 141 1.13 -14.56 -8.69
CA LEU A 141 0.97 -13.52 -7.67
C LEU A 141 -0.33 -13.67 -6.87
N ILE A 142 -1.43 -14.08 -7.51
CA ILE A 142 -2.70 -14.40 -6.85
C ILE A 142 -2.51 -15.55 -5.84
N ALA A 143 -1.79 -16.61 -6.21
CA ALA A 143 -1.50 -17.73 -5.31
C ALA A 143 -0.68 -17.26 -4.10
N ASN A 144 0.35 -16.44 -4.33
CA ASN A 144 1.18 -15.84 -3.29
C ASN A 144 0.35 -14.99 -2.31
N TYR A 145 -0.51 -14.12 -2.83
CA TYR A 145 -1.35 -13.27 -1.99
C TYR A 145 -2.35 -14.08 -1.15
N ARG A 146 -2.98 -15.09 -1.73
CA ARG A 146 -3.89 -16.00 -1.01
C ARG A 146 -3.18 -16.74 0.11
N GLU A 147 -1.98 -17.24 -0.15
CA GLU A 147 -1.18 -17.93 0.87
C GLU A 147 -0.76 -16.98 2.00
N GLY A 148 -0.24 -15.79 1.67
CA GLY A 148 0.11 -14.77 2.65
C GLY A 148 -1.09 -14.34 3.51
N ILE A 149 -2.26 -14.12 2.89
CA ILE A 149 -3.51 -13.81 3.60
C ILE A 149 -3.89 -14.95 4.56
N THR A 150 -3.81 -16.20 4.10
CA THR A 150 -4.13 -17.37 4.95
C THR A 150 -3.24 -17.43 6.18
N LYS A 151 -1.94 -17.21 6.01
CA LYS A 151 -0.96 -17.17 7.10
C LYS A 151 -1.19 -15.99 8.03
N LEU A 152 -1.49 -14.81 7.47
CA LEU A 152 -1.76 -13.60 8.26
C LEU A 152 -3.08 -13.71 9.06
N LEU A 153 -4.07 -14.44 8.55
CA LEU A 153 -5.30 -14.74 9.28
C LEU A 153 -5.04 -15.73 10.43
N ALA A 154 -4.16 -16.71 10.24
CA ALA A 154 -3.78 -17.68 11.27
C ALA A 154 -2.91 -17.04 12.37
N ASP A 155 -2.02 -16.09 12.01
CA ASP A 155 -1.18 -15.33 12.93
C ASP A 155 -1.24 -13.82 12.60
N PRO A 156 -2.28 -13.12 13.10
CA PRO A 156 -2.51 -11.70 12.79
C PRO A 156 -1.43 -10.75 13.31
N THR A 157 -0.57 -11.20 14.21
CA THR A 157 0.50 -10.39 14.80
C THR A 157 1.76 -10.37 13.94
N ASN A 158 1.96 -11.38 13.10
CA ASN A 158 3.17 -11.57 12.30
C ASN A 158 3.11 -10.85 10.93
N LYS A 159 2.77 -9.56 10.95
CA LYS A 159 2.76 -8.72 9.75
C LYS A 159 4.14 -8.63 9.08
N ARG A 160 5.23 -8.75 9.86
CA ARG A 160 6.60 -8.66 9.35
C ARG A 160 6.98 -9.80 8.42
N GLU A 161 6.20 -10.87 8.40
CA GLU A 161 6.44 -12.04 7.56
C GLU A 161 5.32 -12.24 6.53
N TYR A 162 4.06 -12.01 6.94
CA TYR A 162 2.90 -12.40 6.15
C TYR A 162 2.14 -11.24 5.51
N ALA A 163 2.46 -9.95 5.83
CA ALA A 163 1.91 -8.85 5.08
C ALA A 163 2.28 -8.97 3.58
N ILE A 164 1.42 -8.49 2.72
CA ILE A 164 1.52 -8.66 1.27
C ILE A 164 2.90 -8.29 0.72
N ASP A 165 3.45 -7.16 1.14
CA ASP A 165 4.74 -6.61 0.69
C ASP A 165 5.96 -7.29 1.34
N MET A 166 5.73 -8.10 2.35
CA MET A 166 6.74 -8.95 2.97
C MET A 166 6.70 -10.36 2.37
N TYR A 167 5.49 -10.91 2.18
CA TYR A 167 5.33 -12.28 1.70
C TYR A 167 5.70 -12.45 0.23
N TRP A 168 5.58 -11.43 -0.61
CA TRP A 168 5.98 -11.49 -2.01
C TRP A 168 7.50 -11.49 -2.26
N LYS A 169 8.33 -11.16 -1.22
CA LYS A 169 9.80 -11.01 -1.40
C LYS A 169 10.49 -12.28 -1.90
N HIS A 170 9.98 -13.46 -1.54
CA HIS A 170 10.57 -14.71 -2.03
C HIS A 170 10.36 -14.93 -3.54
N LEU A 171 9.40 -14.27 -4.16
CA LEU A 171 9.21 -14.25 -5.59
C LEU A 171 10.23 -13.33 -6.28
N GLN A 172 10.58 -12.22 -5.67
CA GLN A 172 11.50 -11.24 -6.24
C GLN A 172 12.89 -11.80 -6.51
N SER A 173 13.37 -12.70 -5.66
CA SER A 173 14.68 -13.34 -5.82
C SER A 173 14.70 -14.42 -6.91
N LYS A 174 13.55 -14.99 -7.28
CA LYS A 174 13.42 -16.09 -8.24
C LYS A 174 13.00 -15.61 -9.61
N ASP A 175 12.14 -14.58 -9.65
CA ASP A 175 11.43 -14.18 -10.85
C ASP A 175 11.96 -12.83 -11.38
N ARG A 176 11.31 -12.27 -12.41
CA ARG A 176 11.78 -11.08 -13.13
C ARG A 176 11.08 -9.83 -12.63
N TRP A 177 11.44 -9.43 -11.42
CA TRP A 177 10.92 -8.23 -10.78
C TRP A 177 11.89 -7.06 -10.96
N TYR A 178 11.36 -5.91 -11.36
CA TYR A 178 12.15 -4.69 -11.59
C TYR A 178 11.54 -3.51 -10.86
N MET A 179 12.34 -2.45 -10.69
CA MET A 179 11.89 -1.16 -10.19
C MET A 179 12.51 -0.04 -11.02
N ILE A 180 11.72 0.98 -11.34
CA ILE A 180 12.18 2.19 -12.02
C ILE A 180 13.04 3.00 -11.05
N VAL A 181 14.21 3.46 -11.51
CA VAL A 181 15.14 4.26 -10.74
C VAL A 181 15.63 5.47 -11.55
N PRO A 182 16.10 6.57 -10.90
CA PRO A 182 16.02 6.79 -9.46
C PRO A 182 14.59 6.82 -8.97
N PRO A 183 14.33 6.52 -7.67
CA PRO A 183 12.98 6.54 -7.12
C PRO A 183 12.36 7.94 -7.18
N THR A 184 11.45 8.13 -8.12
CA THR A 184 10.73 9.40 -8.36
C THR A 184 9.26 9.31 -7.95
N VAL A 185 8.84 8.15 -7.45
CA VAL A 185 7.48 7.89 -6.97
C VAL A 185 7.57 7.33 -5.57
N VAL A 186 6.81 7.91 -4.66
CA VAL A 186 6.84 7.59 -3.22
C VAL A 186 5.43 7.46 -2.66
N GLN A 187 5.35 7.07 -1.40
CA GLN A 187 4.14 7.18 -0.60
C GLN A 187 4.06 8.58 0.00
N MET A 188 2.90 9.23 -0.12
CA MET A 188 2.62 10.53 0.51
C MET A 188 2.66 10.38 2.04
N GLU A 189 3.26 11.36 2.71
CA GLU A 189 3.20 11.48 4.16
C GLU A 189 1.77 11.68 4.64
N GLY A 190 1.39 11.04 5.74
CA GLY A 190 0.09 11.21 6.37
C GLY A 190 -0.33 10.05 7.25
N PHE A 191 -1.57 10.10 7.71
CA PHE A 191 -2.14 9.06 8.57
C PHE A 191 -2.36 7.76 7.81
N SER A 192 -1.75 6.67 8.29
CA SER A 192 -1.92 5.32 7.77
C SER A 192 -3.04 4.58 8.51
N ASP A 193 -4.11 4.21 7.81
CA ASP A 193 -5.21 3.41 8.37
C ASP A 193 -4.75 1.97 8.72
N VAL A 194 -3.69 1.47 8.09
CA VAL A 194 -3.11 0.15 8.37
C VAL A 194 -2.26 0.16 9.63
N GLU A 195 -1.51 1.24 9.86
CA GLU A 195 -0.62 1.38 11.02
C GLU A 195 -1.25 2.12 12.19
N GLY A 196 -2.35 2.85 11.96
CA GLY A 196 -3.05 3.64 12.97
C GLY A 196 -2.25 4.85 13.49
N ARG A 197 -1.33 5.38 12.67
CA ARG A 197 -0.45 6.51 13.03
C ARG A 197 -0.03 7.33 11.81
N GLU A 198 0.51 8.52 12.05
CA GLU A 198 1.21 9.28 11.02
C GLU A 198 2.47 8.55 10.54
N THR A 199 2.66 8.53 9.23
CA THR A 199 3.80 7.87 8.58
C THR A 199 4.46 8.79 7.56
N ASN A 200 5.78 8.71 7.46
CA ASN A 200 6.57 9.33 6.41
C ASN A 200 7.66 8.34 5.97
N TYR A 201 7.46 7.72 4.83
CA TYR A 201 8.39 6.75 4.27
C TYR A 201 9.24 7.31 3.13
N LYS A 202 9.07 8.60 2.78
CA LYS A 202 9.75 9.22 1.64
C LYS A 202 11.26 8.98 1.66
N TYR A 203 11.91 9.22 2.81
CA TYR A 203 13.36 8.99 2.94
C TYR A 203 13.73 7.52 2.69
N LEU A 204 12.97 6.57 3.25
CA LEU A 204 13.21 5.14 3.07
C LEU A 204 13.01 4.70 1.62
N MET A 205 12.11 5.33 0.88
CA MET A 205 11.81 4.97 -0.50
C MET A 205 12.78 5.61 -1.49
N THR A 206 13.36 6.76 -1.17
CA THR A 206 14.33 7.47 -2.03
C THR A 206 15.78 7.09 -1.78
N ASP A 207 16.12 6.61 -0.58
CA ASP A 207 17.46 6.12 -0.25
C ASP A 207 17.61 4.65 -0.67
N MET A 208 18.22 4.42 -1.83
CA MET A 208 18.46 3.06 -2.35
C MET A 208 19.60 2.34 -1.62
N ASN A 209 20.61 3.04 -1.15
CA ASN A 209 21.82 2.44 -0.60
C ASN A 209 21.64 1.97 0.84
N LYS A 210 20.81 2.69 1.61
CA LYS A 210 20.51 2.35 3.02
C LYS A 210 21.76 2.01 3.83
N GLU A 211 22.85 2.71 3.59
CA GLU A 211 24.14 2.46 4.29
C GLU A 211 23.99 2.44 5.81
N TRP A 212 23.03 3.21 6.33
CA TRP A 212 22.73 3.26 7.75
C TRP A 212 22.26 1.91 8.34
N LEU A 213 21.66 1.01 7.52
CA LEU A 213 21.29 -0.34 7.95
C LEU A 213 22.54 -1.22 8.21
N PHE A 214 23.63 -0.93 7.50
CA PHE A 214 24.85 -1.75 7.55
C PHE A 214 25.90 -1.16 8.50
N ARG A 215 25.77 0.10 8.89
CA ARG A 215 26.70 0.75 9.84
C ARG A 215 26.48 0.32 11.29
N ASN A 216 25.38 -0.37 11.60
CA ASN A 216 24.97 -0.65 12.96
C ASN A 216 25.12 -2.12 13.38
N ASN A 217 26.36 -2.60 13.44
CA ASN A 217 26.78 -3.36 14.63
C ASN A 217 27.19 -2.41 15.79
N MET A 218 26.99 -1.11 15.65
CA MET A 218 27.16 -0.09 16.68
C MET A 218 25.80 0.49 17.04
N VAL A 219 25.55 0.63 18.32
CA VAL A 219 24.37 1.17 19.01
C VAL A 219 23.67 2.26 18.19
N ILE A 220 22.41 2.02 17.82
CA ILE A 220 21.57 3.02 17.15
C ILE A 220 21.16 4.04 18.20
N ASP A 221 21.90 5.12 18.31
CA ASP A 221 21.36 6.36 18.85
C ASP A 221 20.36 6.90 17.81
N ARG A 222 19.08 6.64 18.02
CA ARG A 222 18.04 7.31 17.24
C ARG A 222 18.16 8.80 17.53
N PRO A 223 18.28 9.69 16.53
CA PRO A 223 18.11 11.11 16.80
C PRO A 223 16.70 11.28 17.39
N GLN A 224 16.67 11.54 18.69
CA GLN A 224 15.46 11.97 19.38
C GLN A 224 15.04 13.28 18.70
N PRO A 225 13.73 13.47 18.37
CA PRO A 225 13.28 14.78 17.97
C PRO A 225 13.65 15.74 19.09
N GLN A 226 14.43 16.77 18.77
CA GLN A 226 14.78 17.82 19.72
C GLN A 226 13.48 18.49 20.16
N VAL A 227 12.97 18.08 21.32
CA VAL A 227 11.92 18.79 22.02
C VAL A 227 12.58 20.04 22.58
N THR A 228 12.42 21.16 21.89
CA THR A 228 12.78 22.46 22.43
C THR A 228 11.97 22.66 23.71
N PRO A 229 12.60 22.96 24.87
CA PRO A 229 11.86 23.22 26.08
C PRO A 229 11.02 24.49 25.87
N LEU A 230 9.72 24.36 25.85
CA LEU A 230 8.82 25.51 25.99
C LEU A 230 9.06 26.11 27.36
N GLN A 231 9.57 27.35 27.36
CA GLN A 231 9.70 28.16 28.57
C GLN A 231 8.38 28.21 29.31
N ASN A 232 8.42 27.89 30.61
CA ASN A 232 7.34 27.99 31.56
C ASN A 232 6.74 29.40 31.53
N SER A 233 5.56 29.56 30.94
CA SER A 233 4.67 30.64 31.17
C SER A 233 3.63 30.19 32.18
N ILE A 234 3.76 30.72 33.38
CA ILE A 234 2.87 30.52 34.52
C ILE A 234 1.54 31.21 34.22
N TYR A 235 0.53 30.41 33.85
CA TYR A 235 -0.87 30.82 34.04
C TYR A 235 -1.60 29.73 34.80
N SER A 236 -1.78 30.02 36.10
CA SER A 236 -2.67 29.27 37.00
C SER A 236 -4.12 29.51 36.60
N PHE A 237 -4.78 28.52 36.03
CA PHE A 237 -6.24 28.50 35.92
C PHE A 237 -6.78 27.51 36.96
N LYS A 238 -7.48 28.05 37.99
CA LYS A 238 -8.32 27.24 38.88
C LYS A 238 -9.63 26.95 38.17
N PRO A 239 -10.10 25.69 38.12
CA PRO A 239 -11.45 25.39 37.69
C PRO A 239 -12.44 25.66 38.84
N PRO A 240 -13.64 26.19 38.58
CA PRO A 240 -14.69 26.30 39.58
C PRO A 240 -15.33 24.94 39.81
N MET A 241 -15.45 24.58 41.10
CA MET A 241 -16.31 23.49 41.58
C MET A 241 -17.78 23.85 41.34
N GLN A 242 -18.51 22.97 40.70
CA GLN A 242 -19.96 22.88 40.92
C GLN A 242 -20.38 21.42 41.02
N ASN A 243 -20.87 21.08 42.20
CA ASN A 243 -21.73 19.95 42.49
C ASN A 243 -23.04 20.06 41.68
N LEU A 244 -23.61 18.96 41.22
CA LEU A 244 -24.98 18.55 41.59
C LEU A 244 -25.49 17.39 40.74
N GLN A 245 -25.78 16.31 41.45
CA GLN A 245 -26.97 15.45 41.37
C GLN A 245 -27.29 14.66 40.10
N GLN A 246 -27.33 13.36 40.38
CA GLN A 246 -28.07 12.32 39.69
C GLN A 246 -29.50 12.70 39.39
N ASN A 247 -29.98 12.42 38.18
CA ASN A 247 -31.33 11.91 38.02
C ASN A 247 -31.45 11.12 36.71
N GLN A 248 -32.05 9.97 36.83
CA GLN A 248 -32.50 9.03 35.81
C GLN A 248 -33.48 9.69 34.83
N ILE A 249 -33.43 9.32 33.57
CA ILE A 249 -34.62 9.01 32.78
C ILE A 249 -34.19 8.07 31.63
N GLN A 250 -34.76 6.85 31.63
CA GLN A 250 -34.89 5.96 30.52
C GLN A 250 -35.91 6.50 29.52
N GLN A 251 -35.65 6.28 28.24
CA GLN A 251 -36.55 6.03 27.08
C GLN A 251 -35.69 6.35 25.85
N GLY A 252 -35.28 5.44 24.99
CA GLY A 252 -36.10 4.57 24.18
C GLY A 252 -36.31 5.19 22.81
N PHE A 253 -35.39 4.93 21.84
CA PHE A 253 -35.79 4.83 20.43
C PHE A 253 -34.80 3.91 19.68
N SER A 254 -35.32 2.75 19.30
CA SER A 254 -34.74 1.79 18.39
C SER A 254 -35.03 2.25 16.97
N LEU A 255 -34.00 2.33 16.14
CA LEU A 255 -34.14 2.11 14.69
C LEU A 255 -32.82 1.51 14.18
N GLY A 256 -32.92 0.24 13.87
CA GLY A 256 -31.83 -0.56 13.37
C GLY A 256 -31.65 -0.44 11.88
N ILE A 257 -30.42 -0.57 11.44
CA ILE A 257 -30.07 -1.25 10.20
C ILE A 257 -28.75 -1.98 10.51
N LYS A 258 -28.85 -3.28 10.73
CA LYS A 258 -27.68 -4.16 10.82
C LYS A 258 -27.43 -4.73 9.41
N HIS A 259 -26.41 -4.25 8.73
CA HIS A 259 -25.79 -5.05 7.67
C HIS A 259 -24.73 -5.95 8.32
N ARG A 260 -25.06 -7.20 8.44
CA ARG A 260 -24.10 -8.26 8.77
C ARG A 260 -23.66 -8.91 7.46
N ASN A 261 -22.43 -8.70 7.06
CA ASN A 261 -21.79 -9.55 6.07
C ASN A 261 -21.28 -10.79 6.81
N GLN A 262 -21.84 -11.94 6.48
CA GLN A 262 -21.42 -13.23 7.01
C GLN A 262 -20.57 -13.91 5.94
N PHE A 263 -19.33 -14.27 6.32
CA PHE A 263 -18.42 -15.02 5.48
C PHE A 263 -18.39 -16.47 6.00
N ASP A 264 -18.78 -17.41 5.17
CA ASP A 264 -18.69 -18.84 5.48
C ASP A 264 -17.57 -19.47 4.63
N LEU A 265 -16.69 -20.20 5.29
CA LEU A 265 -15.67 -21.03 4.66
C LEU A 265 -16.22 -22.45 4.50
N VAL A 266 -16.52 -22.84 3.26
CA VAL A 266 -16.89 -24.22 2.94
C VAL A 266 -15.89 -24.75 1.91
N ASN A 267 -15.20 -25.82 2.27
CA ASN A 267 -14.29 -26.59 1.40
C ASN A 267 -13.14 -25.78 0.74
N GLY A 268 -12.52 -24.85 1.50
CA GLY A 268 -11.34 -24.13 1.01
C GLY A 268 -11.62 -23.16 -0.15
N LYS A 269 -12.88 -22.87 -0.46
CA LYS A 269 -13.29 -21.84 -1.44
C LYS A 269 -14.09 -20.75 -0.74
N MET A 270 -13.71 -19.51 -0.96
CA MET A 270 -14.42 -18.35 -0.44
C MET A 270 -15.56 -17.99 -1.40
N ASN A 271 -16.80 -18.21 -0.98
CA ASN A 271 -17.99 -17.78 -1.71
C ASN A 271 -18.61 -16.57 -1.02
N MET A 272 -18.88 -15.52 -1.77
CA MET A 272 -19.58 -14.32 -1.31
C MET A 272 -21.03 -14.42 -1.77
N THR A 273 -21.97 -14.54 -0.84
CA THR A 273 -23.40 -14.47 -1.13
C THR A 273 -23.91 -13.09 -0.70
N MET A 274 -24.34 -12.28 -1.66
CA MET A 274 -25.11 -11.07 -1.34
C MET A 274 -26.57 -11.45 -1.15
N THR A 275 -27.10 -11.26 0.05
CA THR A 275 -28.54 -11.32 0.31
C THR A 275 -29.05 -9.89 0.45
N ASN A 276 -29.80 -9.45 -0.54
CA ASN A 276 -30.66 -8.27 -0.42
C ASN A 276 -31.89 -8.64 0.42
N LYS A 277 -32.02 -8.02 1.56
CA LYS A 277 -33.30 -7.81 2.23
C LYS A 277 -33.34 -6.39 2.78
#